data_044860c776b161b46b82c2b96df45b47
#
_entry.id   044860c776b161b46b82c2b96df45b47
#
_cell.length_a   1.000
_cell.length_b   1.000
_cell.length_c   1.000
_cell.angle_alpha   90.00
_cell.angle_beta   90.00
_cell.angle_gamma   90.00
#
_symmetry.space_group_name_H-M   'P 1'
#
loop_
_entity.id
_entity.type
_entity.pdbx_description
1 polymer ?
#
loop_
_entity_poly.entity_id
_entity_poly.type
_entity_poly.pdbx_seq_one_letter_code
_entity_poly.pdbx_strand_id
1 'polypeptide(L)'
;MSAATELKLTQNSYYAATANLPADYAKLEDNIEADVCVVGGGFAGLSAAIELADRGYSVVVLEAKQIGWGASGRNGGQIIAGLACEQSVIEKTLGFSAAKKVWDMTIEALDLVRERVKRFDIDCDLTDGFLGVSVNASKGAKLSAWFDNMAKRYQYDTDATWIEPKDIGAWIASPRYFNGYFDKRSGHLHPLNYCLGLAKGASSLGVRIYQHSPAIAMQQGQNANSESAHLQTDTGSVKAKFVVLAGNMYLPEVSPQLAPSLASRIMPVGTYIIGSEPIEPALKAKLIPSNAAVCDTNFVLDYFRFSADNRMIYGGPVSYTHLTLPTNREV
;
A
#
# COMPACT_ATOMS: atom_id res chain seq x y z
N MET A 1 -5.68 16.51 -10.92
CA MET A 1 -7.03 16.01 -11.24
C MET A 1 -7.95 16.41 -10.10
N SER A 2 -9.17 16.85 -10.38
CA SER A 2 -10.11 17.11 -9.28
C SER A 2 -10.66 15.80 -8.73
N ALA A 3 -11.05 15.77 -7.45
CA ALA A 3 -11.67 14.60 -6.82
C ALA A 3 -12.88 14.06 -7.61
N ALA A 4 -13.58 14.92 -8.35
CA ALA A 4 -14.70 14.52 -9.23
C ALA A 4 -14.25 13.73 -10.47
N THR A 5 -13.05 14.01 -11.00
CA THR A 5 -12.48 13.27 -12.13
C THR A 5 -11.93 11.91 -11.67
N GLU A 6 -11.31 11.85 -10.50
CA GLU A 6 -10.85 10.60 -9.88
C GLU A 6 -12.01 9.67 -9.53
N LEU A 7 -13.15 10.21 -9.10
CA LEU A 7 -14.33 9.39 -8.78
C LEU A 7 -14.81 8.58 -9.99
N LYS A 8 -14.80 9.16 -11.19
CA LYS A 8 -15.18 8.46 -12.42
C LYS A 8 -14.20 7.38 -12.84
N LEU A 9 -12.88 7.60 -12.64
CA LEU A 9 -11.85 6.63 -12.97
C LEU A 9 -11.80 5.43 -12.04
N THR A 10 -12.30 5.57 -10.81
CA THR A 10 -12.21 4.54 -9.78
C THR A 10 -13.46 3.69 -9.62
N GLN A 11 -14.60 4.16 -10.09
CA GLN A 11 -15.87 3.40 -10.03
C GLN A 11 -15.84 2.11 -10.84
N ASN A 12 -15.01 2.02 -11.88
CA ASN A 12 -14.88 0.88 -12.78
C ASN A 12 -13.49 0.22 -12.69
N SER A 13 -12.78 0.36 -11.56
CA SER A 13 -11.49 -0.29 -11.41
C SER A 13 -11.65 -1.81 -11.29
N TYR A 14 -10.64 -2.55 -11.77
CA TYR A 14 -10.57 -4.00 -11.60
C TYR A 14 -10.81 -4.41 -10.15
N TYR A 15 -10.16 -3.76 -9.19
CA TYR A 15 -10.30 -4.09 -7.78
C TYR A 15 -11.70 -3.81 -7.22
N ALA A 16 -12.37 -2.76 -7.67
CA ALA A 16 -13.75 -2.51 -7.26
C ALA A 16 -14.73 -3.54 -7.84
N ALA A 17 -14.48 -3.98 -9.09
CA ALA A 17 -15.32 -4.98 -9.75
C ALA A 17 -15.13 -6.40 -9.20
N THR A 18 -13.99 -6.68 -8.54
CA THR A 18 -13.64 -8.00 -8.00
C THR A 18 -13.56 -8.02 -6.47
N ALA A 19 -14.02 -6.96 -5.82
CA ALA A 19 -14.11 -6.91 -4.36
C ALA A 19 -15.11 -7.95 -3.83
N ASN A 20 -14.71 -8.72 -2.83
CA ASN A 20 -15.49 -9.81 -2.25
C ASN A 20 -16.24 -9.45 -0.95
N LEU A 21 -15.97 -8.26 -0.40
CA LEU A 21 -16.65 -7.75 0.79
C LEU A 21 -17.28 -6.38 0.50
N PRO A 22 -18.50 -6.12 0.97
CA PRO A 22 -19.06 -4.77 0.93
C PRO A 22 -18.34 -3.88 1.94
N ALA A 23 -18.11 -2.63 1.58
CA ALA A 23 -17.73 -1.59 2.51
C ALA A 23 -19.02 -0.83 2.88
N ASP A 24 -19.76 -1.32 3.86
CA ASP A 24 -21.03 -0.71 4.29
C ASP A 24 -20.91 -0.26 5.76
N TYR A 25 -20.31 0.92 5.93
CA TYR A 25 -20.19 1.56 7.24
C TYR A 25 -21.01 2.85 7.21
N ALA A 26 -21.76 3.10 8.30
CA ALA A 26 -22.62 4.27 8.43
C ALA A 26 -21.83 5.59 8.35
N LYS A 27 -22.50 6.67 7.98
CA LYS A 27 -22.00 8.03 8.14
C LYS A 27 -22.07 8.43 9.62
N LEU A 28 -21.13 9.24 10.08
CA LEU A 28 -21.18 9.80 11.43
C LEU A 28 -22.24 10.90 11.49
N GLU A 29 -23.29 10.68 12.25
CA GLU A 29 -24.39 11.64 12.45
C GLU A 29 -24.48 12.16 13.89
N ASP A 30 -23.75 11.53 14.81
CA ASP A 30 -23.77 11.83 16.24
C ASP A 30 -22.48 12.56 16.70
N ASN A 31 -22.56 13.13 17.91
CA ASN A 31 -21.39 13.60 18.64
C ASN A 31 -20.91 12.49 19.57
N ILE A 32 -19.71 11.96 19.33
CA ILE A 32 -19.18 10.80 20.04
C ILE A 32 -17.83 11.09 20.67
N GLU A 33 -17.43 10.24 21.63
CA GLU A 33 -16.13 10.30 22.28
C GLU A 33 -15.36 9.00 22.04
N ALA A 34 -14.02 9.13 21.94
CA ALA A 34 -13.08 8.01 21.87
C ALA A 34 -11.73 8.39 22.54
N ASP A 35 -10.88 7.40 22.80
CA ASP A 35 -9.50 7.70 23.16
C ASP A 35 -8.71 8.18 21.94
N VAL A 36 -8.93 7.53 20.79
CA VAL A 36 -8.21 7.84 19.55
C VAL A 36 -9.17 8.01 18.37
N CYS A 37 -9.01 9.10 17.63
CA CYS A 37 -9.64 9.28 16.33
C CYS A 37 -8.59 9.13 15.22
N VAL A 38 -8.83 8.20 14.31
CA VAL A 38 -7.99 7.95 13.13
C VAL A 38 -8.68 8.57 11.91
N VAL A 39 -7.99 9.45 11.19
CA VAL A 39 -8.49 10.09 9.96
C VAL A 39 -7.89 9.39 8.75
N GLY A 40 -8.72 8.62 8.05
CA GLY A 40 -8.38 7.84 6.86
C GLY A 40 -8.51 6.33 7.07
N GLY A 41 -9.36 5.69 6.25
CA GLY A 41 -9.66 4.26 6.24
C GLY A 41 -8.81 3.45 5.23
N GLY A 42 -7.54 3.81 5.07
CA GLY A 42 -6.56 3.05 4.29
C GLY A 42 -5.71 2.11 5.15
N PHE A 43 -4.69 1.48 4.56
CA PHE A 43 -3.80 0.53 5.27
C PHE A 43 -3.20 1.11 6.55
N ALA A 44 -2.67 2.32 6.50
CA ALA A 44 -2.02 2.94 7.65
C ALA A 44 -3.03 3.21 8.78
N GLY A 45 -4.20 3.79 8.45
CA GLY A 45 -5.22 4.10 9.44
C GLY A 45 -5.83 2.86 10.08
N LEU A 46 -6.21 1.87 9.27
CA LEU A 46 -6.77 0.61 9.78
C LEU A 46 -5.74 -0.19 10.59
N SER A 47 -4.46 -0.20 10.15
CA SER A 47 -3.38 -0.81 10.91
C SER A 47 -3.19 -0.16 12.28
N ALA A 48 -3.19 1.17 12.34
CA ALA A 48 -3.09 1.89 13.60
C ALA A 48 -4.33 1.63 14.49
N ALA A 49 -5.52 1.60 13.90
CA ALA A 49 -6.76 1.33 14.63
C ALA A 49 -6.77 -0.06 15.28
N ILE A 50 -6.32 -1.09 14.55
CA ILE A 50 -6.21 -2.47 15.06
C ILE A 50 -5.23 -2.51 16.25
N GLU A 51 -4.01 -1.98 16.08
CA GLU A 51 -3.00 -1.98 17.12
C GLU A 51 -3.44 -1.23 18.39
N LEU A 52 -4.15 -0.12 18.22
CA LEU A 52 -4.67 0.66 19.35
C LEU A 52 -5.82 -0.07 20.04
N ALA A 53 -6.73 -0.70 19.31
CA ALA A 53 -7.81 -1.50 19.86
C ALA A 53 -7.26 -2.71 20.64
N ASP A 54 -6.25 -3.40 20.12
CA ASP A 54 -5.57 -4.51 20.81
C ASP A 54 -4.91 -4.07 22.12
N ARG A 55 -4.55 -2.80 22.24
CA ARG A 55 -4.02 -2.20 23.49
C ARG A 55 -5.11 -1.66 24.42
N GLY A 56 -6.38 -1.86 24.09
CA GLY A 56 -7.52 -1.49 24.92
C GLY A 56 -8.01 -0.06 24.79
N TYR A 57 -7.52 0.69 23.76
CA TYR A 57 -8.05 2.03 23.47
C TYR A 57 -9.40 1.93 22.77
N SER A 58 -10.32 2.84 23.07
CA SER A 58 -11.50 3.07 22.25
C SER A 58 -11.12 3.86 21.01
N VAL A 59 -11.39 3.30 19.81
CA VAL A 59 -10.94 3.87 18.54
C VAL A 59 -12.10 4.17 17.62
N VAL A 60 -12.04 5.33 16.97
CA VAL A 60 -12.92 5.75 15.88
C VAL A 60 -12.09 5.96 14.63
N VAL A 61 -12.56 5.46 13.47
CA VAL A 61 -11.99 5.75 12.16
C VAL A 61 -12.97 6.59 11.36
N LEU A 62 -12.52 7.76 10.88
CA LEU A 62 -13.25 8.62 9.96
C LEU A 62 -12.67 8.49 8.56
N GLU A 63 -13.45 7.96 7.62
CA GLU A 63 -13.08 7.87 6.21
C GLU A 63 -13.95 8.83 5.39
N ALA A 64 -13.32 9.66 4.59
CA ALA A 64 -14.01 10.68 3.81
C ALA A 64 -14.85 10.12 2.66
N LYS A 65 -14.46 8.98 2.15
CA LYS A 65 -15.13 8.26 1.04
C LYS A 65 -15.54 6.86 1.51
N GLN A 66 -14.99 5.82 0.90
CA GLN A 66 -15.17 4.42 1.27
C GLN A 66 -13.84 3.83 1.73
N ILE A 67 -13.90 2.81 2.54
CA ILE A 67 -12.69 2.07 2.96
C ILE A 67 -11.87 1.65 1.73
N GLY A 68 -10.57 1.97 1.76
CA GLY A 68 -9.67 1.65 0.67
C GLY A 68 -9.85 2.49 -0.60
N TRP A 69 -10.68 3.53 -0.59
CA TRP A 69 -10.89 4.38 -1.75
C TRP A 69 -9.62 5.04 -2.29
N GLY A 70 -8.69 5.38 -1.42
CA GLY A 70 -7.39 5.96 -1.79
C GLY A 70 -6.40 4.94 -2.37
N ALA A 71 -5.11 5.21 -2.26
CA ALA A 71 -4.03 4.38 -2.78
C ALA A 71 -4.05 2.94 -2.24
N SER A 72 -4.61 2.70 -1.04
CA SER A 72 -4.67 1.37 -0.44
C SER A 72 -5.50 0.37 -1.24
N GLY A 73 -6.55 0.80 -1.91
CA GLY A 73 -7.38 -0.08 -2.77
C GLY A 73 -6.99 -0.05 -4.25
N ARG A 74 -5.92 0.65 -4.64
CA ARG A 74 -5.60 0.94 -6.06
C ARG A 74 -4.11 0.79 -6.41
N ASN A 75 -3.35 0.08 -5.61
CA ASN A 75 -1.92 -0.16 -5.82
C ASN A 75 -1.67 -1.50 -6.54
N GLY A 76 -0.41 -1.82 -6.85
CA GLY A 76 -0.03 -3.07 -7.52
C GLY A 76 -0.31 -4.34 -6.74
N GLY A 77 -0.64 -4.22 -5.46
CA GLY A 77 -0.88 -5.36 -4.57
C GLY A 77 0.38 -6.10 -4.17
N GLN A 78 1.57 -5.57 -4.45
CA GLN A 78 2.83 -6.20 -4.08
C GLN A 78 3.16 -5.91 -2.61
N ILE A 79 3.62 -6.93 -1.91
CA ILE A 79 4.13 -6.87 -0.53
C ILE A 79 5.61 -7.26 -0.58
N ILE A 80 6.50 -6.28 -0.42
CA ILE A 80 7.93 -6.43 -0.69
C ILE A 80 8.73 -5.92 0.50
N ALA A 81 9.83 -6.63 0.84
CA ALA A 81 10.76 -6.17 1.85
C ALA A 81 11.46 -4.85 1.43
N GLY A 82 11.75 -4.00 2.39
CA GLY A 82 12.42 -2.72 2.17
C GLY A 82 11.47 -1.52 2.13
N LEU A 83 12.06 -0.35 2.03
CA LEU A 83 11.37 0.92 1.88
C LEU A 83 11.54 1.45 0.45
N ALA A 84 10.79 2.48 0.07
CA ALA A 84 10.97 3.18 -1.21
C ALA A 84 12.34 3.88 -1.32
N CYS A 85 13.00 4.16 -0.17
CA CYS A 85 14.35 4.65 -0.12
C CYS A 85 15.35 3.48 -0.13
N GLU A 86 16.40 3.59 -0.95
CA GLU A 86 17.45 2.57 -1.00
C GLU A 86 18.11 2.37 0.37
N GLN A 87 18.34 1.11 0.74
CA GLN A 87 18.93 0.73 2.03
C GLN A 87 20.32 1.35 2.27
N SER A 88 21.10 1.54 1.20
CA SER A 88 22.40 2.23 1.23
C SER A 88 22.29 3.70 1.67
N VAL A 89 21.22 4.38 1.27
CA VAL A 89 20.96 5.78 1.68
C VAL A 89 20.56 5.83 3.16
N ILE A 90 19.74 4.89 3.60
CA ILE A 90 19.34 4.78 5.02
C ILE A 90 20.59 4.52 5.89
N GLU A 91 21.44 3.59 5.46
CA GLU A 91 22.68 3.27 6.15
C GLU A 91 23.64 4.47 6.23
N LYS A 92 23.81 5.20 5.12
CA LYS A 92 24.64 6.41 5.09
C LYS A 92 24.11 7.50 6.04
N THR A 93 22.79 7.58 6.20
CA THR A 93 22.14 8.65 7.01
C THR A 93 22.12 8.30 8.50
N LEU A 94 21.80 7.07 8.84
CA LEU A 94 21.52 6.63 10.21
C LEU A 94 22.63 5.75 10.82
N GLY A 95 23.59 5.30 10.02
CA GLY A 95 24.56 4.26 10.39
C GLY A 95 23.98 2.84 10.32
N PHE A 96 24.88 1.84 10.24
CA PHE A 96 24.47 0.45 10.00
C PHE A 96 23.52 -0.12 11.05
N SER A 97 23.77 0.12 12.34
CA SER A 97 22.93 -0.45 13.40
C SER A 97 21.46 0.02 13.31
N ALA A 98 21.23 1.31 13.05
CA ALA A 98 19.88 1.84 12.88
C ALA A 98 19.27 1.41 11.55
N ALA A 99 20.05 1.39 10.47
CA ALA A 99 19.60 0.91 9.17
C ALA A 99 19.20 -0.58 9.20
N LYS A 100 19.92 -1.42 9.97
CA LYS A 100 19.57 -2.83 10.17
C LYS A 100 18.22 -2.97 10.88
N LYS A 101 17.96 -2.16 11.91
CA LYS A 101 16.66 -2.15 12.59
C LYS A 101 15.52 -1.73 11.64
N VAL A 102 15.77 -0.72 10.80
CA VAL A 102 14.79 -0.30 9.78
C VAL A 102 14.51 -1.44 8.80
N TRP A 103 15.54 -2.15 8.36
CA TRP A 103 15.36 -3.33 7.50
C TRP A 103 14.55 -4.41 8.20
N ASP A 104 14.90 -4.78 9.43
CA ASP A 104 14.21 -5.80 10.21
C ASP A 104 12.72 -5.45 10.40
N MET A 105 12.39 -4.18 10.64
CA MET A 105 10.99 -3.72 10.70
C MET A 105 10.25 -3.95 9.37
N THR A 106 10.92 -3.85 8.21
CA THR A 106 10.26 -4.16 6.93
C THR A 106 9.99 -5.66 6.77
N ILE A 107 10.85 -6.50 7.31
CA ILE A 107 10.63 -7.94 7.36
C ILE A 107 9.47 -8.29 8.31
N GLU A 108 9.45 -7.71 9.50
CA GLU A 108 8.33 -7.85 10.44
C GLU A 108 7.00 -7.40 9.83
N ALA A 109 7.02 -6.35 9.00
CA ALA A 109 5.82 -5.87 8.30
C ALA A 109 5.25 -6.91 7.31
N LEU A 110 6.10 -7.70 6.63
CA LEU A 110 5.64 -8.81 5.78
C LEU A 110 4.95 -9.89 6.60
N ASP A 111 5.50 -10.22 7.77
CA ASP A 111 4.92 -11.20 8.68
C ASP A 111 3.59 -10.70 9.26
N LEU A 112 3.53 -9.41 9.61
CA LEU A 112 2.31 -8.78 10.13
C LEU A 112 1.16 -8.82 9.10
N VAL A 113 1.46 -8.61 7.81
CA VAL A 113 0.43 -8.76 6.75
C VAL A 113 -0.14 -10.18 6.77
N ARG A 114 0.72 -11.21 6.83
CA ARG A 114 0.29 -12.62 6.86
C ARG A 114 -0.46 -13.00 8.13
N GLU A 115 0.04 -12.50 9.28
CA GLU A 115 -0.64 -12.69 10.56
C GLU A 115 -2.06 -12.13 10.52
N ARG A 116 -2.24 -10.92 10.00
CA ARG A 116 -3.56 -10.28 9.88
C ARG A 116 -4.47 -10.99 8.89
N VAL A 117 -3.95 -11.44 7.75
CA VAL A 117 -4.70 -12.26 6.80
C VAL A 117 -5.23 -13.51 7.50
N LYS A 118 -4.38 -14.20 8.25
CA LYS A 118 -4.77 -15.40 9.00
C LYS A 118 -5.70 -15.08 10.17
N ARG A 119 -5.39 -14.07 10.98
CA ARG A 119 -6.13 -13.70 12.19
C ARG A 119 -7.58 -13.30 11.90
N PHE A 120 -7.77 -12.53 10.84
CA PHE A 120 -9.07 -11.99 10.47
C PHE A 120 -9.74 -12.76 9.31
N ASP A 121 -9.17 -13.89 8.90
CA ASP A 121 -9.66 -14.71 7.79
C ASP A 121 -9.93 -13.87 6.54
N ILE A 122 -8.90 -13.12 6.09
CA ILE A 122 -9.03 -12.19 4.97
C ILE A 122 -8.81 -12.92 3.66
N ASP A 123 -9.86 -13.04 2.87
CA ASP A 123 -9.80 -13.55 1.49
C ASP A 123 -9.31 -12.44 0.55
N CYS A 124 -8.00 -12.39 0.30
CA CYS A 124 -7.34 -11.37 -0.52
C CYS A 124 -6.34 -11.93 -1.53
N ASP A 125 -6.48 -13.17 -1.95
CA ASP A 125 -5.61 -13.82 -2.96
C ASP A 125 -4.11 -13.73 -2.60
N LEU A 126 -3.77 -13.82 -1.31
CA LEU A 126 -2.38 -13.73 -0.86
C LEU A 126 -1.53 -14.82 -1.52
N THR A 127 -0.51 -14.41 -2.27
CA THR A 127 0.41 -15.28 -3.00
C THR A 127 1.83 -14.92 -2.65
N ASP A 128 2.62 -15.91 -2.26
CA ASP A 128 4.05 -15.75 -1.98
C ASP A 128 4.88 -15.72 -3.26
N GLY A 129 5.99 -15.01 -3.19
CA GLY A 129 6.98 -14.92 -4.25
C GLY A 129 7.06 -13.55 -4.91
N PHE A 130 8.30 -13.09 -5.02
CA PHE A 130 8.67 -11.87 -5.72
C PHE A 130 9.94 -12.08 -6.54
N LEU A 131 9.95 -11.58 -7.76
CA LEU A 131 11.09 -11.57 -8.67
C LEU A 131 11.59 -10.15 -8.87
N GLY A 132 12.76 -9.83 -8.35
CA GLY A 132 13.50 -8.64 -8.71
C GLY A 132 14.40 -8.93 -9.90
N VAL A 133 14.18 -8.28 -11.06
CA VAL A 133 14.86 -8.63 -12.32
C VAL A 133 15.57 -7.44 -12.94
N SER A 134 16.77 -7.68 -13.50
CA SER A 134 17.52 -6.66 -14.23
C SER A 134 17.26 -6.71 -15.73
N VAL A 135 17.31 -5.54 -16.38
CA VAL A 135 17.00 -5.41 -17.81
C VAL A 135 18.25 -5.49 -18.73
N ASN A 136 19.45 -5.50 -18.15
CA ASN A 136 20.70 -5.65 -18.91
C ASN A 136 21.86 -6.00 -17.97
N ALA A 137 23.02 -6.36 -18.53
CA ALA A 137 24.20 -6.77 -17.79
C ALA A 137 24.73 -5.71 -16.79
N SER A 138 24.70 -4.41 -17.17
CA SER A 138 25.17 -3.33 -16.29
C SER A 138 24.30 -3.17 -15.04
N LYS A 139 22.97 -3.18 -15.21
CA LYS A 139 22.02 -3.18 -14.09
C LYS A 139 22.06 -4.50 -13.31
N GLY A 140 22.30 -5.61 -14.01
CA GLY A 140 22.48 -6.93 -13.41
C GLY A 140 23.67 -7.00 -12.46
N ALA A 141 24.80 -6.40 -12.83
CA ALA A 141 25.98 -6.31 -11.96
C ALA A 141 25.69 -5.49 -10.69
N LYS A 142 24.95 -4.37 -10.82
CA LYS A 142 24.53 -3.56 -9.66
C LYS A 142 23.55 -4.32 -8.75
N LEU A 143 22.61 -5.04 -9.34
CA LEU A 143 21.63 -5.84 -8.59
C LEU A 143 22.34 -6.98 -7.84
N SER A 144 23.34 -7.65 -8.48
CA SER A 144 24.15 -8.70 -7.83
C SER A 144 24.93 -8.13 -6.65
N ALA A 145 25.61 -7.00 -6.83
CA ALA A 145 26.35 -6.36 -5.74
C ALA A 145 25.44 -5.92 -4.58
N TRP A 146 24.24 -5.43 -4.89
CA TRP A 146 23.23 -5.13 -3.88
C TRP A 146 22.78 -6.42 -3.15
N PHE A 147 22.46 -7.48 -3.88
CA PHE A 147 22.04 -8.76 -3.30
C PHE A 147 23.12 -9.36 -2.38
N ASP A 148 24.38 -9.38 -2.83
CA ASP A 148 25.51 -9.83 -2.02
C ASP A 148 25.69 -9.02 -0.73
N ASN A 149 25.53 -7.70 -0.80
CA ASN A 149 25.59 -6.84 0.37
C ASN A 149 24.45 -7.13 1.34
N MET A 150 23.23 -7.30 0.82
CA MET A 150 22.05 -7.62 1.63
C MET A 150 22.16 -9.01 2.26
N ALA A 151 22.63 -10.00 1.53
CA ALA A 151 22.89 -11.33 2.06
C ALA A 151 23.89 -11.30 3.21
N LYS A 152 25.07 -10.70 2.99
CA LYS A 152 26.17 -10.70 3.97
C LYS A 152 25.91 -9.87 5.21
N ARG A 153 25.21 -8.73 5.08
CA ARG A 153 25.09 -7.75 6.18
C ARG A 153 23.71 -7.72 6.80
N TYR A 154 22.66 -8.04 6.02
CA TYR A 154 21.27 -7.98 6.45
C TYR A 154 20.62 -9.38 6.56
N GLN A 155 21.36 -10.45 6.24
CA GLN A 155 20.90 -11.85 6.29
C GLN A 155 19.69 -12.12 5.36
N TYR A 156 19.66 -11.43 4.22
CA TYR A 156 18.53 -11.52 3.29
C TYR A 156 18.53 -12.82 2.45
N ASP A 157 19.65 -13.53 2.35
CA ASP A 157 19.82 -14.81 1.67
C ASP A 157 19.02 -15.96 2.30
N THR A 158 18.53 -15.79 3.53
CA THR A 158 17.69 -16.80 4.19
C THR A 158 16.38 -17.03 3.43
N ASP A 159 15.81 -15.96 2.85
CA ASP A 159 14.52 -15.99 2.19
C ASP A 159 14.58 -15.68 0.69
N ALA A 160 15.76 -15.30 0.18
CA ALA A 160 15.95 -14.93 -1.21
C ALA A 160 17.06 -15.76 -1.88
N THR A 161 16.87 -16.05 -3.17
CA THR A 161 17.78 -16.85 -4.00
C THR A 161 18.19 -16.05 -5.22
N TRP A 162 19.50 -15.96 -5.48
CA TRP A 162 20.03 -15.35 -6.69
C TRP A 162 19.77 -16.21 -7.94
N ILE A 163 19.47 -15.56 -9.06
CA ILE A 163 19.17 -16.19 -10.37
C ILE A 163 20.20 -15.71 -11.39
N GLU A 164 21.01 -16.62 -11.88
CA GLU A 164 22.02 -16.34 -12.88
C GLU A 164 21.43 -16.03 -14.27
N PRO A 165 22.17 -15.31 -15.16
CA PRO A 165 21.69 -14.97 -16.49
C PRO A 165 21.25 -16.19 -17.33
N LYS A 166 21.89 -17.32 -17.19
CA LYS A 166 21.54 -18.56 -17.92
C LYS A 166 20.23 -19.18 -17.44
N ASP A 167 19.81 -18.89 -16.21
CA ASP A 167 18.68 -19.53 -15.53
C ASP A 167 17.43 -18.63 -15.52
N ILE A 168 17.54 -17.33 -15.84
CA ILE A 168 16.43 -16.36 -15.72
C ILE A 168 15.20 -16.75 -16.55
N GLY A 169 15.41 -17.39 -17.71
CA GLY A 169 14.33 -17.84 -18.60
C GLY A 169 13.42 -18.91 -17.99
N ALA A 170 13.88 -19.64 -16.98
CA ALA A 170 13.06 -20.60 -16.24
C ALA A 170 12.14 -19.94 -15.20
N TRP A 171 12.42 -18.70 -14.82
CA TRP A 171 11.66 -17.93 -13.84
C TRP A 171 10.68 -16.96 -14.48
N ILE A 172 11.06 -16.40 -15.63
CA ILE A 172 10.25 -15.48 -16.40
C ILE A 172 10.51 -15.65 -17.88
N ALA A 173 9.50 -16.00 -18.66
CA ALA A 173 9.61 -16.26 -20.10
C ALA A 173 9.62 -14.94 -20.89
N SER A 174 10.69 -14.16 -20.72
CA SER A 174 10.90 -12.90 -21.42
C SER A 174 12.39 -12.71 -21.76
N PRO A 175 12.72 -12.37 -23.03
CA PRO A 175 14.09 -12.06 -23.41
C PRO A 175 14.59 -10.70 -22.90
N ARG A 176 13.70 -9.92 -22.27
CA ARG A 176 13.99 -8.59 -21.73
C ARG A 176 14.91 -8.63 -20.53
N TYR A 177 14.88 -9.72 -19.75
CA TYR A 177 15.55 -9.77 -18.44
C TYR A 177 16.84 -10.54 -18.49
N PHE A 178 17.85 -10.05 -17.76
CA PHE A 178 19.21 -10.56 -17.79
C PHE A 178 19.53 -11.51 -16.63
N ASN A 179 19.23 -11.11 -15.40
CA ASN A 179 19.35 -11.89 -14.16
C ASN A 179 18.39 -11.34 -13.13
N GLY A 180 18.39 -11.92 -11.91
CA GLY A 180 17.51 -11.44 -10.86
C GLY A 180 17.67 -12.18 -9.55
N TYR A 181 16.70 -12.03 -8.68
CA TYR A 181 16.55 -12.82 -7.46
C TYR A 181 15.08 -13.16 -7.22
N PHE A 182 14.86 -14.28 -6.59
CA PHE A 182 13.53 -14.69 -6.11
C PHE A 182 13.50 -14.59 -4.60
N ASP A 183 12.52 -13.87 -4.06
CA ASP A 183 12.24 -13.73 -2.63
C ASP A 183 10.91 -14.45 -2.32
N LYS A 184 11.01 -15.51 -1.51
CA LYS A 184 9.84 -16.32 -1.12
C LYS A 184 9.00 -15.67 -0.03
N ARG A 185 9.55 -14.71 0.72
CA ARG A 185 8.87 -14.03 1.83
C ARG A 185 8.07 -12.81 1.38
N SER A 186 8.51 -12.16 0.33
CA SER A 186 7.72 -11.15 -0.38
C SER A 186 6.62 -11.82 -1.20
N GLY A 187 5.67 -11.05 -1.72
CA GLY A 187 4.56 -11.61 -2.48
C GLY A 187 3.61 -10.57 -3.02
N HIS A 188 2.36 -10.97 -3.21
CA HIS A 188 1.30 -10.06 -3.67
C HIS A 188 -0.08 -10.50 -3.18
N LEU A 189 -1.03 -9.57 -3.26
CA LEU A 189 -2.41 -9.80 -2.85
C LEU A 189 -3.37 -8.89 -3.62
N HIS A 190 -4.67 -9.08 -3.43
CA HIS A 190 -5.72 -8.16 -3.87
C HIS A 190 -5.84 -7.01 -2.85
N PRO A 191 -5.35 -5.80 -3.16
CA PRO A 191 -5.16 -4.77 -2.14
C PRO A 191 -6.47 -4.24 -1.56
N LEU A 192 -7.54 -4.15 -2.36
CA LEU A 192 -8.82 -3.69 -1.84
C LEU A 192 -9.46 -4.74 -0.92
N ASN A 193 -9.42 -6.02 -1.27
CA ASN A 193 -9.93 -7.09 -0.40
C ASN A 193 -9.16 -7.15 0.92
N TYR A 194 -7.84 -6.98 0.89
CA TYR A 194 -7.05 -6.87 2.11
C TYR A 194 -7.47 -5.66 2.97
N CYS A 195 -7.69 -4.49 2.35
CA CYS A 195 -8.13 -3.30 3.06
C CYS A 195 -9.52 -3.47 3.71
N LEU A 196 -10.48 -4.05 2.98
CA LEU A 196 -11.82 -4.36 3.47
C LEU A 196 -11.78 -5.40 4.60
N GLY A 197 -10.93 -6.41 4.45
CA GLY A 197 -10.70 -7.41 5.49
C GLY A 197 -10.11 -6.81 6.78
N LEU A 198 -9.16 -5.89 6.66
CA LEU A 198 -8.65 -5.13 7.82
C LEU A 198 -9.75 -4.32 8.51
N ALA A 199 -10.62 -3.66 7.75
CA ALA A 199 -11.74 -2.90 8.32
C ALA A 199 -12.72 -3.80 9.06
N LYS A 200 -13.07 -4.97 8.50
CA LYS A 200 -13.89 -5.99 9.15
C LYS A 200 -13.20 -6.49 10.45
N GLY A 201 -11.90 -6.77 10.38
CA GLY A 201 -11.11 -7.17 11.55
C GLY A 201 -11.06 -6.07 12.63
N ALA A 202 -10.83 -4.82 12.27
CA ALA A 202 -10.89 -3.69 13.19
C ALA A 202 -12.25 -3.56 13.87
N SER A 203 -13.34 -3.68 13.10
CA SER A 203 -14.71 -3.65 13.65
C SER A 203 -14.96 -4.79 14.63
N SER A 204 -14.43 -5.99 14.41
CA SER A 204 -14.57 -7.12 15.32
C SER A 204 -13.84 -6.90 16.67
N LEU A 205 -12.88 -5.98 16.72
CA LEU A 205 -12.18 -5.52 17.92
C LEU A 205 -12.85 -4.32 18.60
N GLY A 206 -14.03 -3.90 18.10
CA GLY A 206 -14.78 -2.78 18.67
C GLY A 206 -14.40 -1.40 18.10
N VAL A 207 -13.57 -1.34 17.05
CA VAL A 207 -13.31 -0.08 16.35
C VAL A 207 -14.58 0.39 15.65
N ARG A 208 -14.99 1.63 15.89
CA ARG A 208 -16.12 2.26 15.21
C ARG A 208 -15.65 2.93 13.93
N ILE A 209 -16.11 2.47 12.79
CA ILE A 209 -15.72 2.97 11.47
C ILE A 209 -16.88 3.74 10.88
N TYR A 210 -16.60 4.95 10.36
CA TYR A 210 -17.57 5.79 9.67
C TYR A 210 -17.03 6.17 8.29
N GLN A 211 -17.81 5.89 7.26
CA GLN A 211 -17.56 6.29 5.87
C GLN A 211 -18.34 7.56 5.52
N HIS A 212 -17.98 8.21 4.40
CA HIS A 212 -18.60 9.46 3.98
C HIS A 212 -18.61 10.52 5.09
N SER A 213 -17.58 10.49 5.92
CA SER A 213 -17.44 11.31 7.12
C SER A 213 -16.10 12.06 7.12
N PRO A 214 -15.90 13.00 6.16
CA PRO A 214 -14.67 13.78 6.10
C PRO A 214 -14.47 14.58 7.38
N ALA A 215 -13.31 14.48 8.00
CA ALA A 215 -12.94 15.35 9.10
C ALA A 215 -12.59 16.74 8.52
N ILE A 216 -13.47 17.71 8.61
CA ILE A 216 -13.35 19.02 7.96
C ILE A 216 -12.64 20.06 8.82
N ALA A 217 -12.67 19.93 10.14
CA ALA A 217 -12.00 20.82 11.08
C ALA A 217 -11.51 20.04 12.31
N MET A 218 -10.48 20.56 12.94
CA MET A 218 -9.97 20.08 14.21
C MET A 218 -9.66 21.27 15.12
N GLN A 219 -10.21 21.24 16.32
CA GLN A 219 -9.90 22.20 17.38
C GLN A 219 -9.16 21.45 18.49
N GLN A 220 -7.96 21.90 18.84
CA GLN A 220 -7.31 21.46 20.06
C GLN A 220 -7.89 22.21 21.24
N GLY A 221 -8.06 21.56 22.36
CA GLY A 221 -8.56 22.20 23.58
C GLY A 221 -7.76 23.45 23.94
N GLN A 222 -8.46 24.58 24.08
CA GLN A 222 -7.85 25.90 24.27
C GLN A 222 -7.28 26.13 25.68
N ASN A 223 -7.54 25.22 26.63
CA ASN A 223 -7.04 25.33 27.99
C ASN A 223 -5.91 24.33 28.24
N ALA A 224 -4.89 24.72 28.99
CA ALA A 224 -3.77 23.85 29.39
C ALA A 224 -4.19 22.55 30.09
N ASN A 225 -5.47 22.43 30.49
CA ASN A 225 -6.07 21.24 31.10
C ASN A 225 -7.02 20.48 30.17
N SER A 226 -7.19 20.88 28.90
CA SER A 226 -8.04 20.18 27.93
C SER A 226 -7.14 19.32 27.03
N GLU A 227 -6.95 18.06 27.43
CA GLU A 227 -6.12 17.07 26.72
C GLU A 227 -6.84 16.45 25.51
N SER A 228 -7.91 17.02 25.00
CA SER A 228 -8.71 16.43 23.91
C SER A 228 -8.81 17.32 22.70
N ALA A 229 -8.77 16.69 21.51
CA ALA A 229 -9.08 17.32 20.23
C ALA A 229 -10.55 17.08 19.87
N HIS A 230 -11.19 18.07 19.24
CA HIS A 230 -12.52 17.96 18.65
C HIS A 230 -12.40 17.94 17.13
N LEU A 231 -12.77 16.84 16.51
CA LEU A 231 -12.83 16.70 15.06
C LEU A 231 -14.30 16.85 14.62
N GLN A 232 -14.53 17.69 13.63
CA GLN A 232 -15.84 17.95 13.09
C GLN A 232 -15.98 17.32 11.70
N THR A 233 -17.13 16.70 11.45
CA THR A 233 -17.58 16.26 10.11
C THR A 233 -18.76 17.14 9.68
N ASP A 234 -19.33 16.89 8.50
CA ASP A 234 -20.51 17.61 8.03
C ASP A 234 -21.75 17.41 8.93
N THR A 235 -21.86 16.25 9.59
CA THR A 235 -23.08 15.81 10.28
C THR A 235 -22.87 15.36 11.73
N GLY A 236 -21.62 15.27 12.19
CA GLY A 236 -21.32 14.84 13.56
C GLY A 236 -19.93 15.28 14.01
N SER A 237 -19.52 14.87 15.19
CA SER A 237 -18.20 15.18 15.71
C SER A 237 -17.60 14.06 16.55
N VAL A 238 -16.27 14.05 16.66
CA VAL A 238 -15.52 13.15 17.53
C VAL A 238 -14.68 13.97 18.49
N LYS A 239 -14.86 13.74 19.80
CA LYS A 239 -13.92 14.20 20.81
C LYS A 239 -12.96 13.08 21.15
N ALA A 240 -11.65 13.30 20.98
CA ALA A 240 -10.64 12.29 21.17
C ALA A 240 -9.42 12.84 21.91
N LYS A 241 -8.77 12.01 22.74
CA LYS A 241 -7.50 12.36 23.41
C LYS A 241 -6.35 12.46 22.40
N PHE A 242 -6.33 11.55 21.42
CA PHE A 242 -5.30 11.48 20.40
C PHE A 242 -5.91 11.45 19.02
N VAL A 243 -5.17 11.99 18.04
CA VAL A 243 -5.56 11.98 16.62
C VAL A 243 -4.44 11.41 15.78
N VAL A 244 -4.78 10.44 14.94
CA VAL A 244 -3.86 9.86 13.94
C VAL A 244 -4.29 10.34 12.55
N LEU A 245 -3.44 11.11 11.88
CA LEU A 245 -3.69 11.58 10.52
C LEU A 245 -3.11 10.57 9.51
N ALA A 246 -3.97 9.78 8.90
CA ALA A 246 -3.64 8.75 7.92
C ALA A 246 -4.28 9.00 6.53
N GLY A 247 -4.65 10.25 6.23
CA GLY A 247 -5.34 10.66 5.00
C GLY A 247 -4.44 10.78 3.76
N ASN A 248 -3.13 10.45 3.87
CA ASN A 248 -2.15 10.48 2.79
C ASN A 248 -2.15 11.83 2.04
N MET A 249 -1.90 11.80 0.73
CA MET A 249 -1.89 12.98 -0.15
C MET A 249 -3.26 13.67 -0.27
N TYR A 250 -4.34 12.99 0.07
CA TYR A 250 -5.69 13.54 0.02
C TYR A 250 -6.03 14.43 1.22
N LEU A 251 -5.25 14.34 2.31
CA LEU A 251 -5.51 15.10 3.53
C LEU A 251 -5.55 16.62 3.30
N PRO A 252 -4.62 17.24 2.54
CA PRO A 252 -4.69 18.68 2.25
C PRO A 252 -5.88 19.08 1.37
N GLU A 253 -6.40 18.18 0.53
CA GLU A 253 -7.53 18.45 -0.36
C GLU A 253 -8.88 18.28 0.36
N VAL A 254 -9.02 17.16 1.08
CA VAL A 254 -10.30 16.78 1.74
C VAL A 254 -10.46 17.47 3.08
N SER A 255 -9.36 17.69 3.79
CA SER A 255 -9.34 18.21 5.15
C SER A 255 -8.26 19.30 5.34
N PRO A 256 -8.31 20.40 4.56
CA PRO A 256 -7.23 21.38 4.51
C PRO A 256 -6.96 22.07 5.86
N GLN A 257 -7.95 22.11 6.75
CA GLN A 257 -7.81 22.75 8.07
C GLN A 257 -7.16 21.84 9.12
N LEU A 258 -7.12 20.51 8.91
CA LEU A 258 -6.52 19.59 9.89
C LEU A 258 -5.01 19.72 9.94
N ALA A 259 -4.36 19.88 8.80
CA ALA A 259 -2.92 19.94 8.70
C ALA A 259 -2.47 20.89 7.58
N PRO A 260 -2.69 22.18 7.68
CA PRO A 260 -2.43 23.16 6.61
C PRO A 260 -0.96 23.20 6.18
N SER A 261 -0.04 22.88 7.10
CA SER A 261 1.41 22.83 6.80
C SER A 261 1.79 21.65 5.89
N LEU A 262 0.96 20.64 5.73
CA LEU A 262 1.25 19.49 4.87
C LEU A 262 1.03 19.81 3.38
N ALA A 263 0.14 20.73 3.05
CA ALA A 263 -0.17 21.09 1.65
C ALA A 263 1.08 21.53 0.86
N SER A 264 2.00 22.24 1.50
CA SER A 264 3.27 22.68 0.89
C SER A 264 4.38 21.62 0.92
N ARG A 265 4.17 20.49 1.58
CA ARG A 265 5.17 19.43 1.78
C ARG A 265 4.85 18.13 1.06
N ILE A 266 3.65 18.01 0.49
CA ILE A 266 3.20 16.83 -0.23
C ILE A 266 2.99 17.20 -1.70
N MET A 267 3.73 16.55 -2.59
CA MET A 267 3.54 16.65 -4.03
C MET A 267 2.85 15.37 -4.52
N PRO A 268 1.56 15.42 -4.92
CA PRO A 268 0.88 14.27 -5.46
C PRO A 268 1.48 13.86 -6.80
N VAL A 269 1.78 12.57 -6.97
CA VAL A 269 2.25 11.99 -8.24
C VAL A 269 1.31 10.84 -8.61
N GLY A 270 0.71 10.92 -9.79
CA GLY A 270 -0.17 9.87 -10.32
C GLY A 270 0.63 8.73 -10.94
N THR A 271 0.29 7.50 -10.58
CA THR A 271 0.74 6.29 -11.27
C THR A 271 -0.49 5.52 -11.73
N TYR A 272 -0.35 4.73 -12.80
CA TYR A 272 -1.46 3.99 -13.36
C TYR A 272 -1.15 2.50 -13.38
N ILE A 273 -2.19 1.72 -13.19
CA ILE A 273 -2.17 0.27 -13.28
C ILE A 273 -3.25 -0.14 -14.27
N ILE A 274 -2.92 -1.04 -15.16
CA ILE A 274 -3.85 -1.64 -16.10
C ILE A 274 -4.00 -3.14 -15.83
N GLY A 275 -5.18 -3.69 -16.10
CA GLY A 275 -5.44 -5.12 -16.12
C GLY A 275 -5.67 -5.60 -17.54
N SER A 276 -5.08 -6.72 -17.93
CA SER A 276 -5.38 -7.37 -19.21
C SER A 276 -6.74 -8.08 -19.18
N GLU A 277 -7.19 -8.56 -20.34
CA GLU A 277 -8.13 -9.67 -20.38
C GLU A 277 -7.54 -10.90 -19.67
N PRO A 278 -8.38 -11.86 -19.21
CA PRO A 278 -7.89 -13.11 -18.65
C PRO A 278 -6.99 -13.86 -19.63
N ILE A 279 -5.86 -14.33 -19.13
CA ILE A 279 -4.87 -15.10 -19.90
C ILE A 279 -5.09 -16.58 -19.62
N GLU A 280 -4.94 -17.41 -20.65
CA GLU A 280 -5.03 -18.85 -20.53
C GLU A 280 -4.11 -19.39 -19.43
N PRO A 281 -4.58 -20.27 -18.53
CA PRO A 281 -3.78 -20.77 -17.40
C PRO A 281 -2.45 -21.39 -17.81
N ALA A 282 -2.41 -22.11 -18.94
CA ALA A 282 -1.19 -22.69 -19.48
C ALA A 282 -0.17 -21.64 -19.92
N LEU A 283 -0.62 -20.53 -20.50
CA LEU A 283 0.26 -19.41 -20.85
C LEU A 283 0.74 -18.69 -19.61
N LYS A 284 -0.13 -18.42 -18.63
CA LYS A 284 0.27 -17.85 -17.34
C LYS A 284 1.38 -18.66 -16.67
N ALA A 285 1.19 -19.98 -16.55
CA ALA A 285 2.17 -20.88 -15.96
C ALA A 285 3.51 -20.92 -16.72
N LYS A 286 3.49 -20.67 -18.04
CA LYS A 286 4.70 -20.53 -18.86
C LYS A 286 5.39 -19.20 -18.66
N LEU A 287 4.64 -18.10 -18.52
CA LEU A 287 5.18 -16.75 -18.43
C LEU A 287 5.90 -16.50 -17.09
N ILE A 288 5.29 -16.88 -15.98
CA ILE A 288 5.84 -16.76 -14.61
C ILE A 288 5.47 -18.03 -13.84
N PRO A 289 6.26 -19.11 -13.94
CA PRO A 289 5.93 -20.42 -13.35
C PRO A 289 5.68 -20.37 -11.84
N SER A 290 6.40 -19.50 -11.13
CA SER A 290 6.23 -19.29 -9.68
C SER A 290 4.99 -18.48 -9.29
N ASN A 291 4.27 -17.90 -10.25
CA ASN A 291 3.21 -16.91 -10.01
C ASN A 291 3.65 -15.70 -9.14
N ALA A 292 4.94 -15.42 -9.09
CA ALA A 292 5.50 -14.31 -8.31
C ALA A 292 5.11 -12.94 -8.88
N ALA A 293 5.08 -11.94 -8.03
CA ALA A 293 5.11 -10.55 -8.47
C ALA A 293 6.50 -10.21 -9.04
N VAL A 294 6.54 -9.32 -10.01
CA VAL A 294 7.79 -8.94 -10.69
C VAL A 294 7.99 -7.43 -10.61
N CYS A 295 9.24 -7.01 -10.34
CA CYS A 295 9.70 -5.64 -10.56
C CYS A 295 11.02 -5.62 -11.28
N ASP A 296 11.20 -4.68 -12.21
CA ASP A 296 12.48 -4.51 -12.89
C ASP A 296 13.38 -3.43 -12.25
N THR A 297 14.59 -3.29 -12.77
CA THR A 297 15.58 -2.31 -12.29
C THR A 297 15.58 -1.00 -13.07
N ASN A 298 14.54 -0.66 -13.78
CA ASN A 298 14.43 0.66 -14.39
C ASN A 298 14.19 1.74 -13.33
N PHE A 299 14.61 2.97 -13.61
CA PHE A 299 14.36 4.10 -12.71
C PHE A 299 12.85 4.32 -12.51
N VAL A 300 12.11 4.31 -13.60
CA VAL A 300 10.65 4.13 -13.56
C VAL A 300 10.41 2.68 -13.91
N LEU A 301 10.21 1.88 -12.87
CA LEU A 301 10.18 0.44 -12.97
C LEU A 301 8.88 -0.07 -13.61
N ASP A 302 9.00 -1.12 -14.38
CA ASP A 302 7.88 -1.96 -14.74
C ASP A 302 7.62 -2.92 -13.59
N TYR A 303 6.38 -2.98 -13.13
CA TYR A 303 5.97 -3.94 -12.09
C TYR A 303 4.66 -4.61 -12.48
N PHE A 304 4.60 -5.91 -12.30
CA PHE A 304 3.43 -6.69 -12.70
C PHE A 304 3.29 -7.99 -11.91
N ARG A 305 2.09 -8.53 -11.96
CA ARG A 305 1.73 -9.82 -11.37
C ARG A 305 0.49 -10.38 -12.06
N PHE A 306 0.19 -11.63 -11.81
CA PHE A 306 -1.11 -12.17 -12.16
C PHE A 306 -2.12 -12.03 -11.00
N SER A 307 -3.36 -11.76 -11.36
CA SER A 307 -4.50 -11.84 -10.45
C SER A 307 -5.00 -13.28 -10.32
N ALA A 308 -5.90 -13.53 -9.36
CA ALA A 308 -6.52 -14.84 -9.17
C ALA A 308 -7.32 -15.30 -10.40
N ASP A 309 -7.96 -14.38 -11.11
CA ASP A 309 -8.69 -14.64 -12.35
C ASP A 309 -7.80 -14.59 -13.60
N ASN A 310 -6.47 -14.76 -13.44
CA ASN A 310 -5.47 -14.87 -14.49
C ASN A 310 -5.28 -13.62 -15.38
N ARG A 311 -5.59 -12.43 -14.90
CA ARG A 311 -5.26 -11.18 -15.60
C ARG A 311 -3.86 -10.73 -15.23
N MET A 312 -3.12 -10.18 -16.18
CA MET A 312 -1.89 -9.47 -15.88
C MET A 312 -2.24 -8.07 -15.36
N ILE A 313 -1.93 -7.81 -14.11
CA ILE A 313 -2.00 -6.49 -13.50
C ILE A 313 -0.63 -5.84 -13.68
N TYR A 314 -0.57 -4.78 -14.45
CA TYR A 314 0.68 -4.15 -14.85
C TYR A 314 0.68 -2.66 -14.49
N GLY A 315 1.73 -2.23 -13.82
CA GLY A 315 2.04 -0.83 -13.56
C GLY A 315 3.37 -0.47 -14.21
N GLY A 316 3.41 0.67 -14.82
CA GLY A 316 4.58 1.09 -15.56
C GLY A 316 4.77 2.60 -15.53
N PRO A 317 5.76 3.09 -16.32
CA PRO A 317 6.14 4.48 -16.33
C PRO A 317 4.98 5.38 -16.75
N VAL A 318 4.79 6.43 -15.96
CA VAL A 318 3.94 7.55 -16.31
C VAL A 318 4.84 8.71 -16.67
N SER A 319 4.48 9.48 -17.68
CA SER A 319 5.17 10.70 -18.01
C SER A 319 4.98 11.71 -16.87
N TYR A 320 6.05 11.99 -16.14
CA TYR A 320 6.04 13.00 -15.06
C TYR A 320 6.05 14.43 -15.58
N THR A 321 6.14 14.63 -16.90
CA THR A 321 6.34 15.95 -17.51
C THR A 321 5.09 16.82 -17.52
N HIS A 322 3.89 16.27 -17.37
CA HIS A 322 2.66 17.04 -17.38
C HIS A 322 1.55 16.39 -16.55
N LEU A 323 1.34 16.90 -15.35
CA LEU A 323 0.14 16.63 -14.53
C LEU A 323 -1.16 17.15 -15.18
N THR A 324 -1.05 17.93 -16.26
CA THR A 324 -2.16 18.66 -16.88
C THR A 324 -2.40 18.35 -18.35
N LEU A 325 -1.64 17.46 -18.98
CA LEU A 325 -1.98 17.05 -20.33
C LEU A 325 -3.19 16.13 -20.30
N PRO A 326 -4.25 16.48 -21.08
CA PRO A 326 -5.22 15.47 -21.47
C PRO A 326 -4.43 14.38 -22.18
N THR A 327 -4.28 13.25 -21.53
CA THR A 327 -3.75 12.08 -22.20
C THR A 327 -4.80 11.64 -23.20
N ASN A 328 -4.73 12.15 -24.42
CA ASN A 328 -5.19 11.42 -25.57
C ASN A 328 -4.29 10.19 -25.68
N ARG A 329 -4.55 9.21 -24.87
CA ARG A 329 -3.99 7.86 -24.96
C ARG A 329 -5.14 6.92 -25.16
N GLU A 330 -5.71 7.05 -26.31
CA GLU A 330 -6.21 5.91 -27.04
C GLU A 330 -4.98 5.14 -27.54
N VAL A 331 -4.63 4.10 -26.88
CA VAL A 331 -3.83 2.99 -27.41
C VAL A 331 -4.52 1.71 -27.01
#